data_1e4716ccc22ba72b46dc063aeff3d2d5
#
_entry.id   1e4716ccc22ba72b46dc063aeff3d2d5
#
_cell.length_a   1.000
_cell.length_b   1.000
_cell.length_c   1.000
_cell.angle_alpha   90.00
_cell.angle_beta   90.00
_cell.angle_gamma   90.00
#
_symmetry.space_group_name_H-M   'P 1'
#
loop_
_entity.id
_entity.type
_entity.pdbx_description
1 polymer ?
#
loop_
_entity_poly.entity_id
_entity_poly.type
_entity_poly.pdbx_seq_one_letter_code
_entity_poly.pdbx_strand_id
1 'polypeptide(L)'
;QNGRQYLMGYYYRERRPAMYRIDNIEKIRTIGFEKNHQLYDSYGDKFGAHMWGVSSGKRDSRILEHLKMTINIEEGEEFIINRLMREKRCGTVTRANESTVEFEADVYSAQEMMPWIRTFIGRIEKLECSNHAVEKVFYDDLEAMYSMYQGEKNDI
;
A
#
# COMPACT_ATOMS: atom_id res chain seq x y z
N GLN A 1 3.38 8.46 -9.52
CA GLN A 1 4.19 7.31 -9.07
C GLN A 1 5.10 6.87 -10.21
N ASN A 2 6.39 6.70 -9.98
CA ASN A 2 7.36 6.30 -11.00
C ASN A 2 7.28 7.12 -12.32
N GLY A 3 7.02 8.43 -12.23
CA GLY A 3 6.84 9.31 -13.37
C GLY A 3 5.52 9.18 -14.14
N ARG A 4 4.65 8.25 -13.76
CA ARG A 4 3.33 8.10 -14.39
C ARG A 4 2.31 9.02 -13.75
N GLN A 5 1.54 9.71 -14.58
CA GLN A 5 0.48 10.63 -14.14
C GLN A 5 -0.89 9.96 -14.24
N TYR A 6 -1.75 10.24 -13.27
CA TYR A 6 -3.10 9.71 -13.20
C TYR A 6 -4.10 10.85 -13.00
N LEU A 7 -5.23 10.72 -13.67
CA LEU A 7 -6.42 11.54 -13.45
C LEU A 7 -7.37 10.78 -12.54
N MET A 8 -7.75 11.38 -11.43
CA MET A 8 -8.84 10.86 -10.60
C MET A 8 -10.17 11.35 -11.16
N GLY A 9 -11.09 10.46 -11.38
CA GLY A 9 -12.41 10.74 -11.87
C GLY A 9 -13.48 9.88 -11.20
N TYR A 10 -14.74 10.17 -11.48
CA TYR A 10 -15.87 9.39 -10.98
C TYR A 10 -16.45 8.52 -12.10
N TYR A 11 -16.45 7.20 -11.90
CA TYR A 11 -17.00 6.26 -12.88
C TYR A 11 -18.49 6.03 -12.60
N TYR A 12 -19.33 6.72 -13.35
CA TYR A 12 -20.77 6.76 -13.11
C TYR A 12 -21.49 5.42 -13.20
N ARG A 13 -21.05 4.51 -14.07
CA ARG A 13 -21.67 3.19 -14.22
C ARG A 13 -21.55 2.34 -12.95
N GLU A 14 -20.43 2.45 -12.27
CA GLU A 14 -20.14 1.70 -11.04
C GLU A 14 -20.25 2.55 -9.78
N ARG A 15 -20.60 3.82 -9.94
CA ARG A 15 -20.77 4.79 -8.84
C ARG A 15 -19.58 4.81 -7.88
N ARG A 16 -18.37 4.81 -8.44
CA ARG A 16 -17.13 4.82 -7.67
C ARG A 16 -16.09 5.78 -8.27
N PRO A 17 -15.15 6.27 -7.47
CA PRO A 17 -13.95 6.91 -8.00
C PRO A 17 -13.09 5.90 -8.76
N ALA A 18 -12.35 6.38 -9.74
CA ALA A 18 -11.44 5.59 -10.53
C ALA A 18 -10.21 6.42 -10.90
N MET A 19 -9.07 5.76 -11.01
CA MET A 19 -7.83 6.35 -11.45
C MET A 19 -7.59 6.00 -12.92
N TYR A 20 -7.43 7.01 -13.76
CA TYR A 20 -7.18 6.86 -15.18
C TYR A 20 -5.75 7.26 -15.48
N ARG A 21 -4.97 6.37 -16.08
CA ARG A 21 -3.63 6.72 -16.55
C ARG A 21 -3.73 7.74 -17.68
N ILE A 22 -3.04 8.88 -17.53
CA ILE A 22 -3.17 9.99 -18.49
C ILE A 22 -2.69 9.59 -19.88
N ASP A 23 -1.62 8.79 -19.97
CA ASP A 23 -1.09 8.29 -21.24
C ASP A 23 -2.00 7.27 -21.98
N ASN A 24 -3.04 6.73 -21.28
CA ASN A 24 -4.06 5.87 -21.88
C ASN A 24 -5.33 6.64 -22.27
N ILE A 25 -5.38 7.96 -22.07
CA ILE A 25 -6.54 8.78 -22.41
C ILE A 25 -6.42 9.24 -23.87
N GLU A 26 -7.23 8.68 -24.75
CA GLU A 26 -7.24 9.03 -26.17
C GLU A 26 -8.01 10.31 -26.46
N LYS A 27 -9.09 10.56 -25.71
CA LYS A 27 -9.96 11.69 -25.96
C LYS A 27 -10.69 12.18 -24.70
N ILE A 28 -10.71 13.48 -24.53
CA ILE A 28 -11.51 14.16 -23.50
C ILE A 28 -12.55 15.05 -24.18
N ARG A 29 -13.78 15.02 -23.69
CA ARG A 29 -14.86 15.94 -24.09
C ARG A 29 -15.44 16.62 -22.88
N THR A 30 -15.60 17.92 -22.93
CA THR A 30 -16.42 18.66 -21.99
C THR A 30 -17.90 18.52 -22.39
N ILE A 31 -18.70 17.91 -21.52
CA ILE A 31 -20.14 17.70 -21.77
C ILE A 31 -21.03 18.58 -20.87
N GLY A 32 -20.44 19.26 -19.91
CA GLY A 32 -21.13 20.16 -18.98
C GLY A 32 -20.23 20.54 -17.82
N PHE A 33 -20.81 21.33 -16.91
CA PHE A 33 -20.16 21.74 -15.68
C PHE A 33 -20.91 21.16 -14.49
N GLU A 34 -20.18 20.53 -13.57
CA GLU A 34 -20.72 20.13 -12.29
C GLU A 34 -20.81 21.35 -11.36
N LYS A 35 -21.97 21.55 -10.76
CA LYS A 35 -22.21 22.67 -9.85
C LYS A 35 -21.74 22.40 -8.43
N ASN A 36 -21.52 21.14 -8.07
CA ASN A 36 -21.18 20.73 -6.71
C ASN A 36 -19.74 20.25 -6.61
N HIS A 37 -18.78 21.18 -6.68
CA HIS A 37 -17.35 20.90 -6.55
C HIS A 37 -16.99 20.27 -5.19
N GLN A 38 -17.67 20.65 -4.11
CA GLN A 38 -17.40 20.15 -2.76
C GLN A 38 -17.54 18.61 -2.64
N LEU A 39 -18.41 18.02 -3.46
CA LEU A 39 -18.55 16.56 -3.50
C LEU A 39 -17.26 15.88 -3.97
N TYR A 40 -16.61 16.42 -4.98
CA TYR A 40 -15.38 15.86 -5.54
C TYR A 40 -14.17 16.09 -4.64
N ASP A 41 -14.07 17.26 -4.01
CA ASP A 41 -13.01 17.57 -3.04
C ASP A 41 -13.08 16.60 -1.85
N SER A 42 -14.29 16.38 -1.30
CA SER A 42 -14.48 15.41 -0.20
C SER A 42 -14.17 13.95 -0.59
N TYR A 43 -14.33 13.59 -1.85
CA TYR A 43 -13.91 12.28 -2.35
C TYR A 43 -12.40 12.19 -2.49
N GLY A 44 -11.72 13.24 -2.96
CA GLY A 44 -10.28 13.30 -3.08
C GLY A 44 -9.59 13.02 -1.76
N ASP A 45 -10.00 13.70 -0.71
CA ASP A 45 -9.45 13.55 0.63
C ASP A 45 -9.70 12.15 1.21
N LYS A 46 -10.93 11.65 1.13
CA LYS A 46 -11.30 10.32 1.64
C LYS A 46 -10.55 9.19 0.92
N PHE A 47 -10.39 9.30 -0.40
CA PHE A 47 -9.70 8.29 -1.18
C PHE A 47 -8.19 8.37 -1.00
N GLY A 48 -7.62 9.58 -0.96
CA GLY A 48 -6.20 9.79 -0.74
C GLY A 48 -5.71 9.19 0.58
N ALA A 49 -6.53 9.24 1.63
CA ALA A 49 -6.20 8.72 2.94
C ALA A 49 -5.97 7.20 2.98
N HIS A 50 -6.58 6.44 2.05
CA HIS A 50 -6.56 4.97 2.03
C HIS A 50 -5.95 4.37 0.75
N MET A 51 -5.40 5.21 -0.11
CA MET A 51 -4.75 4.76 -1.34
C MET A 51 -3.26 4.54 -1.12
N TRP A 52 -2.82 3.30 -1.24
CA TRP A 52 -1.39 3.03 -1.34
C TRP A 52 -0.88 3.19 -2.78
N GLY A 53 -1.57 2.61 -3.72
CA GLY A 53 -1.29 2.67 -5.15
C GLY A 53 -2.34 3.42 -5.93
N VAL A 54 -2.92 2.77 -6.91
CA VAL A 54 -3.95 3.31 -7.81
C VAL A 54 -5.32 2.67 -7.58
N SER A 55 -5.38 1.62 -6.78
CA SER A 55 -6.63 0.92 -6.46
C SER A 55 -7.51 1.77 -5.56
N SER A 56 -8.75 1.94 -5.97
CA SER A 56 -9.81 2.61 -5.19
C SER A 56 -10.82 1.61 -4.61
N GLY A 57 -10.41 0.35 -4.48
CA GLY A 57 -11.27 -0.75 -4.02
C GLY A 57 -12.15 -1.34 -5.12
N LYS A 58 -12.79 -2.47 -4.82
CA LYS A 58 -13.78 -3.10 -5.68
C LYS A 58 -15.15 -2.47 -5.45
N ARG A 59 -16.06 -2.63 -6.43
CA ARG A 59 -17.41 -2.04 -6.48
C ARG A 59 -18.22 -2.14 -5.18
N ASP A 60 -18.04 -3.23 -4.43
CA ASP A 60 -18.80 -3.52 -3.22
C ASP A 60 -17.96 -3.41 -1.94
N SER A 61 -16.66 -3.18 -2.04
CA SER A 61 -15.79 -3.12 -0.87
C SER A 61 -15.56 -1.67 -0.43
N ARG A 62 -16.49 -1.15 0.35
CA ARG A 62 -16.19 -0.09 1.30
C ARG A 62 -15.35 -0.62 2.48
N ILE A 63 -14.98 -1.90 2.43
CA ILE A 63 -14.18 -2.58 3.43
C ILE A 63 -12.73 -2.31 3.05
N LEU A 64 -12.07 -1.56 3.90
CA LEU A 64 -10.62 -1.37 3.81
C LEU A 64 -9.92 -2.64 4.29
N GLU A 65 -8.82 -2.97 3.66
CA GLU A 65 -7.92 -4.01 4.13
C GLU A 65 -7.02 -3.41 5.19
N HIS A 66 -7.05 -3.96 6.40
CA HIS A 66 -6.17 -3.58 7.49
C HIS A 66 -4.87 -4.37 7.39
N LEU A 67 -3.73 -3.67 7.43
CA LEU A 67 -2.41 -4.26 7.44
C LEU A 67 -1.61 -3.72 8.62
N LYS A 68 -1.00 -4.65 9.38
CA LYS A 68 -0.05 -4.36 10.44
C LYS A 68 1.27 -5.07 10.19
N MET A 69 2.36 -4.33 10.34
CA MET A 69 3.72 -4.83 10.16
C MET A 69 4.54 -4.50 11.41
N THR A 70 5.08 -5.52 12.07
CA THR A 70 5.98 -5.39 13.21
C THR A 70 7.42 -5.54 12.72
N ILE A 71 8.25 -4.55 12.97
CA ILE A 71 9.60 -4.42 12.44
C ILE A 71 10.59 -4.37 13.59
N ASN A 72 11.61 -5.22 13.55
CA ASN A 72 12.74 -5.19 14.45
C ASN A 72 13.74 -4.12 13.99
N ILE A 73 14.24 -3.35 14.95
CA ILE A 73 15.33 -2.38 14.77
C ILE A 73 16.39 -2.59 15.83
N GLU A 74 17.65 -2.49 15.46
CA GLU A 74 18.77 -2.55 16.37
C GLU A 74 19.22 -1.15 16.83
N GLU A 75 20.07 -1.09 17.82
CA GLU A 75 20.64 0.19 18.28
C GLU A 75 21.39 0.88 17.12
N GLY A 76 21.10 2.16 16.91
CA GLY A 76 21.68 2.95 15.82
C GLY A 76 20.93 2.86 14.48
N GLU A 77 19.87 2.05 14.37
CA GLU A 77 19.08 1.89 13.13
C GLU A 77 17.89 2.83 12.99
N GLU A 78 17.93 4.02 13.60
CA GLU A 78 16.88 5.04 13.49
C GLU A 78 16.56 5.42 12.01
N PHE A 79 17.49 5.16 11.09
CA PHE A 79 17.30 5.38 9.67
C PHE A 79 16.15 4.52 9.09
N ILE A 80 15.84 3.35 9.68
CA ILE A 80 14.72 2.50 9.28
C ILE A 80 13.40 3.20 9.59
N ILE A 81 13.26 3.78 10.79
CA ILE A 81 12.07 4.55 11.18
C ILE A 81 11.89 5.75 10.24
N ASN A 82 12.98 6.49 10.02
CA ASN A 82 12.97 7.64 9.12
C ASN A 82 12.58 7.23 7.69
N ARG A 83 13.02 6.06 7.24
CA ARG A 83 12.66 5.50 5.94
C ARG A 83 11.17 5.14 5.88
N LEU A 84 10.63 4.46 6.91
CA LEU A 84 9.21 4.16 7.01
C LEU A 84 8.36 5.44 6.96
N MET A 85 8.73 6.45 7.76
CA MET A 85 8.03 7.73 7.80
C MET A 85 8.06 8.48 6.47
N ARG A 86 9.18 8.45 5.77
CA ARG A 86 9.36 9.12 4.46
C ARG A 86 8.65 8.41 3.32
N GLU A 87 8.64 7.08 3.33
CA GLU A 87 8.17 6.27 2.20
C GLU A 87 6.71 5.85 2.33
N LYS A 88 6.15 5.86 3.52
CA LYS A 88 4.72 5.57 3.71
C LYS A 88 3.85 6.59 2.96
N ARG A 89 2.80 6.13 2.36
CA ARG A 89 1.82 6.97 1.66
C ARG A 89 0.60 7.28 2.50
N CYS A 90 0.23 6.34 3.35
CA CYS A 90 -0.82 6.46 4.36
C CYS A 90 -0.41 5.60 5.56
N GLY A 91 -1.25 5.53 6.58
CA GLY A 91 -1.01 4.75 7.78
C GLY A 91 -0.12 5.46 8.81
N THR A 92 0.12 4.77 9.89
CA THR A 92 0.85 5.27 11.06
C THR A 92 2.08 4.41 11.34
N VAL A 93 3.14 5.04 11.84
CA VAL A 93 4.34 4.39 12.35
C VAL A 93 4.43 4.72 13.82
N THR A 94 4.48 3.70 14.67
CA THR A 94 4.52 3.84 16.13
C THR A 94 5.71 3.04 16.68
N ARG A 95 6.51 3.64 17.54
CA ARG A 95 7.55 2.94 18.27
C ARG A 95 6.92 2.22 19.45
N ALA A 96 6.90 0.88 19.42
CA ALA A 96 6.33 0.06 20.48
C ALA A 96 7.29 -0.07 21.68
N ASN A 97 8.60 -0.19 21.41
CA ASN A 97 9.67 -0.22 22.41
C ASN A 97 11.02 0.15 21.77
N GLU A 98 12.13 -0.09 22.46
CA GLU A 98 13.48 0.27 21.98
C GLU A 98 13.86 -0.44 20.69
N SER A 99 13.44 -1.71 20.51
CA SER A 99 13.80 -2.56 19.38
C SER A 99 12.65 -2.83 18.41
N THR A 100 11.44 -2.31 18.66
CA THR A 100 10.26 -2.66 17.86
C THR A 100 9.51 -1.43 17.39
N VAL A 101 9.25 -1.40 16.09
CA VAL A 101 8.42 -0.38 15.42
C VAL A 101 7.24 -1.08 14.75
N GLU A 102 6.07 -0.51 14.90
CA GLU A 102 4.86 -0.97 14.23
C GLU A 102 4.43 0.01 13.14
N PHE A 103 4.06 -0.52 12.01
CA PHE A 103 3.37 0.22 10.95
C PHE A 103 1.99 -0.37 10.76
N GLU A 104 0.97 0.50 10.75
CA GLU A 104 -0.42 0.11 10.52
C GLU A 104 -1.07 0.99 9.46
N ALA A 105 -1.86 0.38 8.58
CA ALA A 105 -2.61 1.09 7.55
C ALA A 105 -3.92 0.39 7.20
N ASP A 106 -4.95 1.20 6.95
CA ASP A 106 -6.21 0.79 6.34
C ASP A 106 -6.21 1.23 4.87
N VAL A 107 -6.19 0.28 3.94
CA VAL A 107 -6.01 0.55 2.51
C VAL A 107 -7.03 -0.16 1.64
N TYR A 108 -7.27 0.35 0.43
CA TYR A 108 -8.15 -0.31 -0.55
C TYR A 108 -7.54 -1.60 -1.13
N SER A 109 -6.22 -1.73 -1.15
CA SER A 109 -5.52 -2.91 -1.62
C SER A 109 -4.15 -3.02 -0.96
N ALA A 110 -4.03 -3.90 0.01
CA ALA A 110 -2.77 -4.21 0.68
C ALA A 110 -1.77 -4.90 -0.27
N GLN A 111 -2.27 -5.56 -1.32
CA GLN A 111 -1.43 -6.16 -2.37
C GLN A 111 -0.52 -5.11 -3.05
N GLU A 112 -0.97 -3.86 -3.18
CA GLU A 112 -0.16 -2.78 -3.76
C GLU A 112 1.01 -2.35 -2.86
N MET A 113 0.98 -2.73 -1.57
CA MET A 113 2.05 -2.45 -0.60
C MET A 113 3.19 -3.46 -0.68
N MET A 114 2.95 -4.66 -1.22
CA MET A 114 3.91 -5.77 -1.19
C MET A 114 5.31 -5.42 -1.74
N PRO A 115 5.47 -4.66 -2.85
CA PRO A 115 6.80 -4.26 -3.33
C PRO A 115 7.57 -3.41 -2.32
N TRP A 116 6.88 -2.59 -1.54
CA TRP A 116 7.49 -1.77 -0.50
C TRP A 116 7.77 -2.60 0.76
N ILE A 117 6.83 -3.43 1.21
CA ILE A 117 6.97 -4.33 2.35
C ILE A 117 8.20 -5.23 2.18
N ARG A 118 8.37 -5.84 0.99
CA ARG A 118 9.52 -6.69 0.66
C ARG A 118 10.86 -5.99 0.85
N THR A 119 10.92 -4.66 0.78
CA THR A 119 12.17 -3.93 1.03
C THR A 119 12.61 -3.94 2.48
N PHE A 120 11.75 -4.37 3.40
CA PHE A 120 12.03 -4.52 4.83
C PHE A 120 12.03 -6.00 5.28
N ILE A 121 11.98 -6.96 4.34
CA ILE A 121 11.74 -8.39 4.63
C ILE A 121 12.69 -8.98 5.69
N GLY A 122 13.94 -8.55 5.72
CA GLY A 122 14.92 -8.98 6.72
C GLY A 122 14.72 -8.38 8.12
N ARG A 123 13.74 -7.50 8.32
CA ARG A 123 13.43 -6.82 9.58
C ARG A 123 12.01 -7.06 10.06
N ILE A 124 11.16 -7.62 9.22
CA ILE A 124 9.77 -7.89 9.58
C ILE A 124 9.71 -9.14 10.44
N GLU A 125 9.31 -8.99 11.70
CA GLU A 125 9.04 -10.09 12.61
C GLU A 125 7.65 -10.69 12.39
N LYS A 126 6.68 -9.83 12.07
CA LYS A 126 5.29 -10.24 11.86
C LYS A 126 4.61 -9.35 10.84
N LEU A 127 3.88 -9.97 9.93
CA LEU A 127 2.93 -9.30 9.03
C LEU A 127 1.55 -9.90 9.26
N GLU A 128 0.58 -9.03 9.51
CA GLU A 128 -0.83 -9.37 9.68
C GLU A 128 -1.65 -8.57 8.67
N CYS A 129 -2.57 -9.22 7.98
CA CYS A 129 -3.45 -8.55 7.05
C CYS A 129 -4.85 -9.15 7.09
N SER A 130 -5.88 -8.31 7.12
CA SER A 130 -7.27 -8.77 7.00
C SER A 130 -7.54 -9.49 5.67
N ASN A 131 -6.75 -9.20 4.64
CA ASN A 131 -6.70 -9.97 3.41
C ASN A 131 -5.63 -11.08 3.54
N HIS A 132 -6.04 -12.26 3.99
CA HIS A 132 -5.13 -13.41 4.20
C HIS A 132 -4.36 -13.85 2.96
N ALA A 133 -4.81 -13.50 1.75
CA ALA A 133 -4.05 -13.80 0.53
C ALA A 133 -2.75 -12.97 0.46
N VAL A 134 -2.76 -11.74 0.96
CA VAL A 134 -1.57 -10.87 1.03
C VAL A 134 -0.58 -11.42 2.07
N GLU A 135 -1.11 -11.79 3.24
CA GLU A 135 -0.33 -12.40 4.31
C GLU A 135 0.35 -13.69 3.84
N LYS A 136 -0.42 -14.57 3.19
CA LYS A 136 0.11 -15.82 2.62
C LYS A 136 1.25 -15.57 1.63
N VAL A 137 1.08 -14.65 0.69
CA VAL A 137 2.12 -14.32 -0.30
C VAL A 137 3.41 -13.86 0.37
N PHE A 138 3.32 -13.07 1.45
CA PHE A 138 4.51 -12.64 2.20
C PHE A 138 5.27 -13.81 2.83
N TYR A 139 4.56 -14.72 3.48
CA TYR A 139 5.19 -15.88 4.12
C TYR A 139 5.69 -16.92 3.11
N ASP A 140 5.00 -17.10 1.98
CA ASP A 140 5.49 -17.93 0.86
C ASP A 140 6.82 -17.35 0.29
N ASP A 141 6.95 -16.02 0.19
CA ASP A 141 8.20 -15.36 -0.23
C ASP A 141 9.36 -15.62 0.77
N LEU A 142 9.08 -15.55 2.07
CA LEU A 142 10.07 -15.84 3.12
C LEU A 142 10.55 -17.30 3.06
N GLU A 143 9.63 -18.24 2.89
CA GLU A 143 9.97 -19.67 2.79
C GLU A 143 10.79 -19.95 1.53
N ALA A 144 10.42 -19.34 0.40
CA ALA A 144 11.18 -19.45 -0.84
C ALA A 144 12.61 -18.91 -0.69
N MET A 145 12.77 -17.74 -0.06
CA MET A 145 14.09 -17.16 0.22
C MET A 145 14.91 -18.09 1.14
N TYR A 146 14.33 -18.56 2.23
CA TYR A 146 15.00 -19.45 3.17
C TYR A 146 15.49 -20.72 2.46
N SER A 147 14.66 -21.34 1.63
CA SER A 147 14.98 -22.54 0.87
C SER A 147 16.13 -22.33 -0.12
N MET A 148 16.19 -21.18 -0.80
CA MET A 148 17.29 -20.83 -1.71
C MET A 148 18.64 -20.76 -0.99
N TYR A 149 18.68 -20.13 0.19
CA TYR A 149 19.94 -19.97 0.94
C TYR A 149 20.37 -21.19 1.76
N GLN A 150 19.44 -22.14 2.04
CA GLN A 150 19.77 -23.41 2.68
C GLN A 150 20.43 -24.42 1.71
N GLY A 151 20.06 -24.37 0.42
CA GLY A 151 20.63 -25.24 -0.61
C GLY A 151 22.13 -25.02 -0.84
N GLU A 152 22.64 -23.84 -0.65
CA GLU A 152 24.07 -23.49 -0.85
C GLU A 152 24.98 -23.97 0.31
N LYS A 153 24.43 -24.28 1.49
CA LYS A 153 25.23 -24.73 2.65
C LYS A 153 25.60 -26.20 2.63
N ASN A 154 25.01 -27.01 1.75
CA ASN A 154 25.28 -28.44 1.67
C ASN A 154 26.35 -28.83 0.63
N ASP A 155 26.89 -27.88 -0.11
CA ASP A 155 27.88 -28.09 -1.17
C ASP A 155 29.31 -27.60 -0.81
N ILE A 156 29.63 -27.41 0.51
CA ILE A 156 30.98 -27.03 0.98
C ILE A 156 31.56 -28.12 1.87
#